data_421b7a4c42bb216e45a63276895c49fb
#
_entry.id   421b7a4c42bb216e45a63276895c49fb
#
_cell.length_a   1.000
_cell.length_b   1.000
_cell.length_c   1.000
_cell.angle_alpha   90.00
_cell.angle_beta   90.00
_cell.angle_gamma   90.00
#
_symmetry.space_group_name_H-M   'P 1'
#
loop_
_entity.id
_entity.type
_entity.pdbx_description
1 polymer ?
#
loop_
_entity_poly.entity_id
_entity_poly.type
_entity_poly.pdbx_seq_one_letter_code
_entity_poly.pdbx_strand_id
1 'polypeptide(L)'
;PHNSMECLDNLLSNACQILDLLELPYQVVELCTGDLGFSSAKTFDIEVWMPSQNKYREISSCSNFSDFQARRANIKIKSDKGKNFAHTINGSALAVGRTLIAILENKYDGSDQITLPQALEPYMDKLTISI
;
A
#
# COMPACT_ATOMS: atom_id res chain seq x y z
N PRO A 1 -10.80 12.26 -14.79
CA PRO A 1 -9.48 11.94 -15.35
C PRO A 1 -8.39 12.95 -14.95
N HIS A 2 -8.73 14.27 -14.88
CA HIS A 2 -7.72 15.32 -14.69
C HIS A 2 -6.94 15.21 -13.38
N ASN A 3 -7.51 14.65 -12.32
CA ASN A 3 -6.90 14.56 -10.98
C ASN A 3 -6.46 13.12 -10.63
N SER A 4 -6.37 12.21 -11.59
CA SER A 4 -6.10 10.80 -11.28
C SER A 4 -4.70 10.56 -10.69
N MET A 5 -3.73 11.40 -10.98
CA MET A 5 -2.40 11.33 -10.35
C MET A 5 -2.45 11.80 -8.89
N GLU A 6 -3.12 12.91 -8.62
CA GLU A 6 -3.38 13.36 -7.24
C GLU A 6 -4.17 12.33 -6.42
N CYS A 7 -5.14 11.65 -7.05
CA CYS A 7 -5.84 10.54 -6.41
C CYS A 7 -4.91 9.36 -6.09
N LEU A 8 -3.93 9.06 -6.96
CA LEU A 8 -2.91 8.05 -6.70
C LEU A 8 -2.03 8.45 -5.52
N ASP A 9 -1.59 9.72 -5.46
CA ASP A 9 -0.76 10.23 -4.37
C ASP A 9 -1.52 10.16 -3.03
N ASN A 10 -2.81 10.48 -3.02
CA ASN A 10 -3.66 10.36 -1.84
C ASN A 10 -3.85 8.89 -1.42
N LEU A 11 -4.03 7.97 -2.38
CA LEU A 11 -4.14 6.54 -2.11
C LEU A 11 -2.85 5.99 -1.49
N LEU A 12 -1.71 6.37 -2.05
CA LEU A 12 -0.38 6.04 -1.53
C LEU A 12 -0.19 6.56 -0.10
N SER A 13 -0.53 7.83 0.13
CA SER A 13 -0.43 8.45 1.46
C SER A 13 -1.27 7.70 2.51
N ASN A 14 -2.50 7.30 2.16
CA ASN A 14 -3.36 6.53 3.05
C ASN A 14 -2.76 5.15 3.39
N ALA A 15 -2.13 4.48 2.43
CA ALA A 15 -1.47 3.21 2.68
C ALA A 15 -0.21 3.37 3.54
N CYS A 16 0.60 4.40 3.32
CA CYS A 16 1.77 4.73 4.15
C CYS A 16 1.36 5.04 5.60
N GLN A 17 0.27 5.80 5.79
CA GLN A 17 -0.21 6.15 7.13
C GLN A 17 -0.47 4.92 8.02
N ILE A 18 -0.89 3.80 7.44
CA ILE A 18 -1.08 2.56 8.22
C ILE A 18 0.25 2.04 8.73
N LEU A 19 1.31 2.10 7.93
CA LEU A 19 2.65 1.67 8.35
C LEU A 19 3.24 2.61 9.41
N ASP A 20 2.99 3.92 9.30
CA ASP A 20 3.36 4.91 10.31
C ASP A 20 2.66 4.60 11.65
N LEU A 21 1.35 4.31 11.63
CA LEU A 21 0.59 3.92 12.82
C LEU A 21 1.06 2.61 13.44
N LEU A 22 1.51 1.67 12.61
CA LEU A 22 2.09 0.40 13.05
C LEU A 22 3.58 0.52 13.42
N GLU A 23 4.17 1.73 13.30
CA GLU A 23 5.58 2.01 13.60
C GLU A 23 6.55 1.06 12.88
N LEU A 24 6.24 0.73 11.63
CA LEU A 24 7.05 -0.15 10.80
C LEU A 24 7.96 0.66 9.87
N PRO A 25 9.26 0.35 9.78
CA PRO A 25 10.14 0.98 8.82
C PRO A 25 9.79 0.54 7.39
N TYR A 26 9.60 1.50 6.50
CA TYR A 26 9.25 1.23 5.10
C TYR A 26 9.95 2.20 4.14
N GLN A 27 9.89 1.88 2.87
CA GLN A 27 10.26 2.76 1.77
C GLN A 27 9.19 2.72 0.67
N VAL A 28 9.12 3.80 -0.11
CA VAL A 28 8.27 3.89 -1.30
C VAL A 28 9.15 3.84 -2.54
N VAL A 29 8.80 2.97 -3.48
CA VAL A 29 9.53 2.79 -4.73
C VAL A 29 8.60 3.11 -5.90
N GLU A 30 8.98 4.05 -6.75
CA GLU A 30 8.31 4.24 -8.04
C GLU A 30 8.86 3.21 -9.02
N LEU A 31 7.98 2.37 -9.59
CA LEU A 31 8.40 1.31 -10.50
C LEU A 31 8.86 1.87 -11.83
N CYS A 32 10.00 1.35 -12.31
CA CYS A 32 10.48 1.63 -13.65
C CYS A 32 9.66 0.86 -14.70
N THR A 33 9.79 1.23 -15.97
CA THR A 33 9.03 0.64 -17.07
C THR A 33 9.24 -0.87 -17.24
N GLY A 34 10.36 -1.41 -16.75
CA GLY A 34 10.64 -2.86 -16.81
C GLY A 34 9.82 -3.67 -15.82
N ASP A 35 9.36 -3.05 -14.72
CA ASP A 35 8.60 -3.70 -13.65
C ASP A 35 7.12 -3.30 -13.66
N LEU A 36 6.75 -2.27 -14.45
CA LEU A 36 5.35 -1.87 -14.60
C LEU A 36 4.52 -2.98 -15.24
N GLY A 37 3.36 -3.29 -14.63
CA GLY A 37 2.33 -4.09 -15.28
C GLY A 37 1.89 -3.45 -16.61
N PHE A 38 1.67 -4.25 -17.65
CA PHE A 38 1.38 -3.80 -19.02
C PHE A 38 0.23 -2.78 -19.15
N SER A 39 -0.68 -2.74 -18.19
CA SER A 39 -1.84 -1.85 -18.17
C SER A 39 -1.62 -0.59 -17.32
N SER A 40 -0.54 -0.53 -16.56
CA SER A 40 -0.26 0.54 -15.61
C SER A 40 0.47 1.71 -16.26
N ALA A 41 0.04 2.92 -15.96
CA ALA A 41 0.71 4.15 -16.39
C ALA A 41 1.74 4.64 -15.35
N LYS A 42 1.47 4.36 -14.07
CA LYS A 42 2.34 4.67 -12.94
C LYS A 42 2.01 3.74 -11.78
N THR A 43 3.04 3.24 -11.10
CA THR A 43 2.89 2.40 -9.91
C THR A 43 3.91 2.81 -8.87
N PHE A 44 3.44 2.86 -7.62
CA PHE A 44 4.26 2.91 -6.42
C PHE A 44 4.10 1.64 -5.64
N ASP A 45 5.20 1.01 -5.27
CA ASP A 45 5.23 -0.07 -4.30
C ASP A 45 5.69 0.48 -2.95
N ILE A 46 5.04 0.02 -1.89
CA ILE A 46 5.46 0.27 -0.52
C ILE A 46 6.12 -1.01 -0.04
N GLU A 47 7.35 -0.91 0.40
CA GLU A 47 8.15 -2.04 0.87
C GLU A 47 8.46 -1.86 2.35
N VAL A 48 8.16 -2.87 3.17
CA VAL A 48 8.45 -2.91 4.60
C VAL A 48 9.77 -3.63 4.86
N TRP A 49 10.52 -3.17 5.84
CA TRP A 49 11.73 -3.82 6.29
C TRP A 49 11.43 -5.15 6.97
N MET A 50 12.11 -6.21 6.54
CA MET A 50 12.02 -7.56 7.10
C MET A 50 13.37 -7.94 7.73
N PRO A 51 13.53 -7.84 9.06
CA PRO A 51 14.79 -8.12 9.76
C PRO A 51 15.37 -9.50 9.46
N SER A 52 14.55 -10.56 9.48
CA SER A 52 15.00 -11.93 9.21
C SER A 52 15.61 -12.13 7.84
N GLN A 53 15.21 -11.31 6.85
CA GLN A 53 15.67 -11.37 5.49
C GLN A 53 16.72 -10.31 5.16
N ASN A 54 16.95 -9.35 6.09
CA ASN A 54 17.83 -8.20 5.91
C ASN A 54 17.54 -7.44 4.60
N LYS A 55 16.24 -7.21 4.29
CA LYS A 55 15.82 -6.48 3.08
C LYS A 55 14.39 -5.96 3.20
N TYR A 56 14.06 -5.02 2.33
CA TYR A 56 12.71 -4.55 2.11
C TYR A 56 11.89 -5.55 1.28
N ARG A 57 10.59 -5.64 1.59
CA ARG A 57 9.63 -6.49 0.87
C ARG A 57 8.36 -5.71 0.60
N GLU A 58 7.86 -5.82 -0.61
CA GLU A 58 6.60 -5.24 -1.01
C GLU A 58 5.47 -5.67 -0.05
N ILE A 59 4.71 -4.70 0.43
CA ILE A 59 3.56 -4.91 1.33
C ILE A 59 2.28 -4.27 0.78
N SER A 60 2.43 -3.33 -0.14
CA SER A 60 1.34 -2.66 -0.85
C SER A 60 1.81 -2.21 -2.21
N SER A 61 0.91 -2.16 -3.18
CA SER A 61 1.15 -1.59 -4.50
C SER A 61 -0.02 -0.69 -4.88
N CYS A 62 0.27 0.54 -5.32
CA CYS A 62 -0.69 1.55 -5.72
C CYS A 62 -0.45 1.96 -7.17
N SER A 63 -1.44 1.76 -8.04
CA SER A 63 -1.30 1.96 -9.48
C SER A 63 -2.37 2.88 -10.07
N ASN A 64 -1.98 3.66 -11.06
CA ASN A 64 -2.87 4.40 -11.96
C ASN A 64 -2.81 3.76 -13.35
N PHE A 65 -3.97 3.44 -13.91
CA PHE A 65 -4.11 2.78 -15.21
C PHE A 65 -4.57 3.75 -16.31
N SER A 66 -4.65 5.04 -16.01
CA SER A 66 -5.27 6.02 -16.91
C SER A 66 -6.62 5.50 -17.40
N ASP A 67 -6.89 5.56 -18.71
CA ASP A 67 -8.15 5.08 -19.28
C ASP A 67 -8.08 3.63 -19.81
N PHE A 68 -6.96 2.93 -19.61
CA PHE A 68 -6.75 1.60 -20.19
C PHE A 68 -7.84 0.60 -19.80
N GLN A 69 -8.15 0.49 -18.52
CA GLN A 69 -9.19 -0.42 -18.01
C GLN A 69 -10.60 0.09 -18.35
N ALA A 70 -10.81 1.41 -18.25
CA ALA A 70 -12.10 2.02 -18.54
C ALA A 70 -12.53 1.85 -20.00
N ARG A 71 -11.59 1.87 -20.95
CA ARG A 71 -11.87 1.57 -22.36
C ARG A 71 -12.42 0.16 -22.56
N ARG A 72 -11.82 -0.83 -21.89
CA ARG A 72 -12.24 -2.24 -21.97
C ARG A 72 -13.57 -2.49 -21.30
N ALA A 73 -13.79 -1.87 -20.14
CA ALA A 73 -15.03 -1.97 -19.39
C ALA A 73 -16.14 -1.01 -19.89
N ASN A 74 -15.82 -0.16 -20.90
CA ASN A 74 -16.70 0.89 -21.42
C ASN A 74 -17.22 1.87 -20.36
N ILE A 75 -16.39 2.18 -19.35
CA ILE A 75 -16.70 3.10 -18.26
C ILE A 75 -16.43 4.52 -18.72
N LYS A 76 -17.49 5.33 -18.82
CA LYS A 76 -17.43 6.72 -19.29
C LYS A 76 -17.98 7.67 -18.25
N ILE A 77 -17.37 8.85 -18.18
CA ILE A 77 -17.88 10.00 -17.45
C ILE A 77 -18.51 10.99 -18.42
N LYS A 78 -19.64 11.55 -18.01
CA LYS A 78 -20.29 12.66 -18.73
C LYS A 78 -19.74 13.98 -18.22
N SER A 79 -19.28 14.83 -19.11
CA SER A 79 -18.88 16.20 -18.83
C SER A 79 -19.59 17.16 -19.81
N ASP A 80 -19.47 18.46 -19.55
CA ASP A 80 -20.04 19.49 -20.43
C ASP A 80 -19.43 19.44 -21.84
N LYS A 81 -18.24 18.89 -21.98
CA LYS A 81 -17.53 18.69 -23.27
C LYS A 81 -17.82 17.35 -23.94
N GLY A 82 -18.77 16.56 -23.41
CA GLY A 82 -19.13 15.26 -23.95
C GLY A 82 -18.78 14.10 -23.01
N LYS A 83 -18.65 12.88 -23.59
CA LYS A 83 -18.32 11.65 -22.85
C LYS A 83 -16.85 11.30 -23.04
N ASN A 84 -16.13 11.19 -21.93
CA ASN A 84 -14.75 10.73 -21.90
C ASN A 84 -14.63 9.41 -21.11
N PHE A 85 -13.59 8.62 -21.38
CA PHE A 85 -13.31 7.46 -20.54
C PHE A 85 -12.84 7.90 -19.15
N ALA A 86 -13.24 7.16 -18.12
CA ALA A 86 -12.75 7.35 -16.76
C ALA A 86 -11.27 6.96 -16.67
N HIS A 87 -10.57 7.45 -15.63
CA HIS A 87 -9.32 6.85 -15.19
C HIS A 87 -9.60 5.91 -14.02
N THR A 88 -8.83 4.84 -13.93
CA THR A 88 -8.91 3.90 -12.81
C THR A 88 -7.61 3.92 -12.01
N ILE A 89 -7.75 3.80 -10.71
CA ILE A 89 -6.64 3.61 -9.76
C ILE A 89 -6.93 2.37 -8.92
N ASN A 90 -5.89 1.72 -8.46
CA ASN A 90 -5.99 0.56 -7.59
C ASN A 90 -4.88 0.63 -6.55
N GLY A 91 -5.18 0.22 -5.32
CA GLY A 91 -4.19 0.09 -4.27
C GLY A 91 -4.69 -0.88 -3.21
N SER A 92 -3.77 -1.64 -2.62
CA SER A 92 -4.05 -2.42 -1.43
C SER A 92 -3.72 -1.60 -0.19
N ALA A 93 -4.59 -1.65 0.82
CA ALA A 93 -4.28 -0.99 2.08
C ALA A 93 -3.15 -1.72 2.79
N LEU A 94 -3.05 -3.06 2.76
CA LEU A 94 -1.82 -3.82 3.03
C LEU A 94 -2.03 -5.32 2.78
N ALA A 95 -0.94 -6.05 2.55
CA ALA A 95 -0.90 -7.51 2.56
C ALA A 95 -0.91 -8.01 4.01
N VAL A 96 -2.08 -8.39 4.55
CA VAL A 96 -2.30 -8.71 5.97
C VAL A 96 -1.28 -9.71 6.54
N GLY A 97 -1.03 -10.82 5.84
CA GLY A 97 -0.07 -11.83 6.32
C GLY A 97 1.36 -11.31 6.43
N ARG A 98 1.82 -10.51 5.44
CA ARG A 98 3.15 -9.89 5.48
C ARG A 98 3.24 -8.81 6.55
N THR A 99 2.18 -8.04 6.76
CA THR A 99 2.10 -7.04 7.82
C THR A 99 2.22 -7.69 9.20
N LEU A 100 1.53 -8.80 9.43
CA LEU A 100 1.64 -9.55 10.68
C LEU A 100 3.09 -9.99 10.95
N ILE A 101 3.74 -10.59 9.95
CA ILE A 101 5.14 -11.01 10.07
C ILE A 101 6.05 -9.80 10.33
N ALA A 102 5.85 -8.70 9.60
CA ALA A 102 6.64 -7.49 9.77
C ALA A 102 6.50 -6.91 11.19
N ILE A 103 5.27 -6.88 11.76
CA ILE A 103 5.06 -6.43 13.15
C ILE A 103 5.85 -7.34 14.10
N LEU A 104 5.68 -8.65 14.01
CA LEU A 104 6.33 -9.60 14.91
C LEU A 104 7.87 -9.48 14.84
N GLU A 105 8.43 -9.46 13.63
CA GLU A 105 9.90 -9.36 13.46
C GLU A 105 10.48 -8.02 13.89
N ASN A 106 9.81 -6.90 13.60
CA ASN A 106 10.33 -5.57 13.97
C ASN A 106 10.11 -5.22 15.44
N LYS A 107 9.16 -5.85 16.11
CA LYS A 107 8.86 -5.61 17.52
C LYS A 107 9.48 -6.65 18.47
N TYR A 108 10.09 -7.70 17.93
CA TYR A 108 10.83 -8.69 18.71
C TYR A 108 12.20 -8.14 19.09
N ASP A 109 12.46 -8.03 20.38
CA ASP A 109 13.70 -7.51 20.96
C ASP A 109 14.62 -8.60 21.54
N GLY A 110 14.26 -9.87 21.35
CA GLY A 110 14.99 -11.01 21.90
C GLY A 110 14.53 -11.44 23.30
N SER A 111 13.48 -10.81 23.84
CA SER A 111 12.85 -11.21 25.09
C SER A 111 11.78 -12.28 24.91
N ASP A 112 11.16 -12.73 26.01
CA ASP A 112 10.04 -13.67 25.99
C ASP A 112 8.70 -13.01 25.64
N GLN A 113 8.72 -11.75 25.24
CA GLN A 113 7.52 -10.96 24.92
C GLN A 113 7.74 -10.07 23.69
N ILE A 114 6.67 -9.88 22.92
CA ILE A 114 6.60 -8.90 21.84
C ILE A 114 5.60 -7.81 22.25
N THR A 115 6.04 -6.55 22.26
CA THR A 115 5.16 -5.40 22.48
C THR A 115 4.64 -4.89 21.15
N LEU A 116 3.31 -4.91 20.97
CA LEU A 116 2.64 -4.52 19.73
C LEU A 116 2.47 -2.99 19.63
N PRO A 117 2.32 -2.45 18.41
CA PRO A 117 2.04 -1.04 18.20
C PRO A 117 0.79 -0.55 18.93
N GLN A 118 0.86 0.67 19.49
CA GLN A 118 -0.25 1.29 20.23
C GLN A 118 -1.54 1.40 19.40
N ALA A 119 -1.43 1.56 18.08
CA ALA A 119 -2.59 1.63 17.18
C ALA A 119 -3.48 0.37 17.22
N LEU A 120 -2.99 -0.75 17.73
CA LEU A 120 -3.76 -1.99 17.88
C LEU A 120 -4.57 -2.07 19.18
N GLU A 121 -4.36 -1.15 20.13
CA GLU A 121 -5.05 -1.14 21.43
C GLU A 121 -6.58 -1.24 21.31
N PRO A 122 -7.27 -0.52 20.40
CA PRO A 122 -8.72 -0.61 20.27
C PRO A 122 -9.25 -1.98 19.81
N TYR A 123 -8.37 -2.84 19.32
CA TYR A 123 -8.70 -4.13 18.70
C TYR A 123 -8.21 -5.33 19.51
N MET A 124 -7.47 -5.11 20.60
CA MET A 124 -6.82 -6.18 21.36
C MET A 124 -6.92 -5.92 22.87
N ASP A 125 -7.15 -6.98 23.64
CA ASP A 125 -7.21 -6.88 25.11
C ASP A 125 -5.85 -6.56 25.74
N LYS A 126 -4.76 -6.93 25.06
CA LYS A 126 -3.37 -6.70 25.51
C LYS A 126 -2.49 -6.38 24.31
N LEU A 127 -1.56 -5.45 24.51
CA LEU A 127 -0.51 -5.11 23.53
C LEU A 127 0.77 -5.94 23.69
N THR A 128 0.73 -7.05 24.41
CA THR A 128 1.88 -7.94 24.60
C THR A 128 1.52 -9.36 24.23
N ILE A 129 2.43 -10.02 23.50
CA ILE A 129 2.35 -11.44 23.16
C ILE A 129 3.52 -12.14 23.85
N SER A 130 3.25 -13.18 24.65
CA SER A 130 4.28 -14.05 25.20
C SER A 130 4.70 -15.09 24.15
N ILE A 131 5.99 -15.37 24.07
CA ILE A 131 6.60 -16.36 23.14
C ILE A 131 6.84 -17.67 23.89
#